data_f4a8b6a6cc2d00ce9504b4fa5bc69ed9
#
_entry.id   f4a8b6a6cc2d00ce9504b4fa5bc69ed9
#
_cell.length_a   1.000
_cell.length_b   1.000
_cell.length_c   1.000
_cell.angle_alpha   90.00
_cell.angle_beta   90.00
_cell.angle_gamma   90.00
#
_symmetry.space_group_name_H-M   'P 1'
#
loop_
_entity.id
_entity.type
_entity.pdbx_description
1 polymer ?
#
loop_
_entity_poly.entity_id
_entity_poly.type
_entity_poly.pdbx_seq_one_letter_code
_entity_poly.pdbx_strand_id
1 'polypeptide(L)'
;MHELNEIARTIPNMGFAIFGIYMAHSLYKTPRKIYQCVLAWLSVYAFWIAIGIPLDAIFLNNPAFPNVTHERICMFIVPAAVLVYRYLFPQLSFANCVFSYFMVDNCLILLILFSRTLSEIICDVFPLSMNLVMVIVYLVLSAAFLIIYRLRLCRYVRGALAG
;
A
#
# COMPACT_ATOMS: atom_id res chain seq x y z
N MET A 1 -23.31 -14.06 -4.60
CA MET A 1 -22.41 -14.16 -3.43
C MET A 1 -20.93 -14.18 -3.82
N HIS A 2 -20.53 -14.79 -4.95
CA HIS A 2 -19.12 -14.80 -5.41
C HIS A 2 -18.61 -13.39 -5.73
N GLU A 3 -19.36 -12.59 -6.47
CA GLU A 3 -19.00 -11.21 -6.85
C GLU A 3 -18.87 -10.27 -5.64
N LEU A 4 -19.74 -10.40 -4.63
CA LEU A 4 -19.62 -9.62 -3.40
C LEU A 4 -18.35 -9.95 -2.61
N ASN A 5 -17.88 -11.19 -2.67
CA ASN A 5 -16.62 -11.60 -2.03
C ASN A 5 -15.38 -11.05 -2.78
N GLU A 6 -15.44 -10.95 -4.10
CA GLU A 6 -14.35 -10.35 -4.88
C GLU A 6 -14.26 -8.84 -4.67
N ILE A 7 -15.41 -8.15 -4.66
CA ILE A 7 -15.48 -6.72 -4.35
C ILE A 7 -14.96 -6.45 -2.93
N ALA A 8 -15.37 -7.27 -1.95
CA ALA A 8 -14.91 -7.13 -0.57
C ALA A 8 -13.40 -7.38 -0.38
N ARG A 9 -12.76 -8.14 -1.27
CA ARG A 9 -11.29 -8.30 -1.30
C ARG A 9 -10.58 -7.13 -1.97
N THR A 10 -11.21 -6.51 -2.95
CA THR A 10 -10.59 -5.43 -3.75
C THR A 10 -10.61 -4.09 -3.01
N ILE A 11 -11.67 -3.80 -2.24
CA ILE A 11 -11.80 -2.53 -1.50
C ILE A 11 -10.64 -2.26 -0.54
N PRO A 12 -10.20 -3.21 0.32
CA PRO A 12 -9.05 -2.99 1.18
C PRO A 12 -7.78 -2.64 0.40
N ASN A 13 -7.51 -3.35 -0.70
CA ASN A 13 -6.30 -3.13 -1.50
C ASN A 13 -6.29 -1.73 -2.16
N MET A 14 -7.43 -1.25 -2.66
CA MET A 14 -7.55 0.12 -3.16
C MET A 14 -7.40 1.15 -2.03
N GLY A 15 -7.96 0.88 -0.87
CA GLY A 15 -7.80 1.71 0.32
C GLY A 15 -6.32 1.82 0.75
N PHE A 16 -5.57 0.73 0.70
CA PHE A 16 -4.13 0.72 0.99
C PHE A 16 -3.35 1.62 0.02
N ALA A 17 -3.62 1.51 -1.27
CA ALA A 17 -2.95 2.33 -2.27
C ALA A 17 -3.22 3.83 -2.05
N ILE A 18 -4.47 4.22 -1.83
CA ILE A 18 -4.86 5.61 -1.56
C ILE A 18 -4.20 6.12 -0.27
N PHE A 19 -4.17 5.30 0.77
CA PHE A 19 -3.55 5.63 2.04
C PHE A 19 -2.04 5.83 1.90
N GLY A 20 -1.35 4.94 1.18
CA GLY A 20 0.08 5.05 0.89
C GLY A 20 0.42 6.31 0.11
N ILE A 21 -0.37 6.65 -0.91
CA ILE A 21 -0.25 7.90 -1.68
C ILE A 21 -0.42 9.12 -0.76
N TYR A 22 -1.45 9.11 0.09
CA TYR A 22 -1.67 10.20 1.04
C TYR A 22 -0.49 10.37 2.01
N MET A 23 0.03 9.28 2.56
CA MET A 23 1.20 9.32 3.44
C MET A 23 2.42 9.91 2.74
N ALA A 24 2.73 9.45 1.54
CA ALA A 24 3.84 9.96 0.74
C ALA A 24 3.74 11.48 0.51
N HIS A 25 2.57 11.96 0.10
CA HIS A 25 2.33 13.39 -0.14
C HIS A 25 2.24 14.23 1.14
N SER A 26 1.97 13.63 2.29
CA SER A 26 1.99 14.32 3.58
C SER A 26 3.40 14.49 4.12
N LEU A 27 4.34 13.60 3.77
CA LEU A 27 5.73 13.69 4.18
C LEU A 27 6.48 14.77 3.41
N TYR A 28 6.24 14.86 2.11
CA TYR A 28 6.99 15.74 1.22
C TYR A 28 6.07 16.60 0.36
N LYS A 29 6.48 17.85 0.18
CA LYS A 29 5.84 18.72 -0.82
C LYS A 29 6.33 18.32 -2.20
N THR A 30 5.41 18.01 -3.10
CA THR A 30 5.73 17.78 -4.50
C THR A 30 5.64 19.09 -5.29
N PRO A 31 6.59 19.38 -6.19
CA PRO A 31 6.47 20.50 -7.12
C PRO A 31 5.53 20.19 -8.29
N ARG A 32 5.03 18.97 -8.37
CA ARG A 32 4.20 18.51 -9.48
C ARG A 32 2.74 18.93 -9.31
N LYS A 33 2.06 19.16 -10.44
CA LYS A 33 0.62 19.42 -10.45
C LYS A 33 -0.16 18.14 -10.11
N ILE A 34 -1.35 18.28 -9.57
CA ILE A 34 -2.19 17.16 -9.11
C ILE A 34 -2.38 16.09 -10.19
N TYR A 35 -2.65 16.48 -11.44
CA TYR A 35 -2.83 15.50 -12.51
C TYR A 35 -1.55 14.71 -12.83
N GLN A 36 -0.36 15.32 -12.68
CA GLN A 36 0.92 14.63 -12.84
C GLN A 36 1.14 13.61 -11.73
N CYS A 37 0.73 13.93 -10.49
CA CYS A 37 0.78 13.00 -9.38
C CYS A 37 -0.15 11.80 -9.62
N VAL A 38 -1.37 12.05 -10.06
CA VAL A 38 -2.34 11.00 -10.38
C VAL A 38 -1.82 10.11 -11.51
N LEU A 39 -1.35 10.69 -12.61
CA LEU A 39 -0.80 9.92 -13.74
C LEU A 39 0.43 9.09 -13.32
N ALA A 40 1.31 9.64 -12.48
CA ALA A 40 2.49 8.95 -11.99
C ALA A 40 2.10 7.72 -11.14
N TRP A 41 1.11 7.83 -10.27
CA TRP A 41 0.63 6.68 -9.49
C TRP A 41 -0.15 5.67 -10.34
N LEU A 42 -0.95 6.14 -11.29
CA LEU A 42 -1.62 5.27 -12.25
C LEU A 42 -0.63 4.49 -13.11
N SER A 43 0.55 5.04 -13.41
CA SER A 43 1.58 4.32 -14.17
C SER A 43 2.15 3.12 -13.40
N VAL A 44 2.26 3.18 -12.07
CA VAL A 44 2.63 2.02 -11.25
C VAL A 44 1.57 0.94 -11.35
N TYR A 45 0.30 1.33 -11.32
CA TYR A 45 -0.81 0.39 -11.44
C TYR A 45 -0.89 -0.24 -12.83
N ALA A 46 -0.70 0.57 -13.88
CA ALA A 46 -0.62 0.09 -15.25
C ALA A 46 0.57 -0.87 -15.46
N PHE A 47 1.71 -0.57 -14.86
CA PHE A 47 2.86 -1.47 -14.85
C PHE A 47 2.54 -2.82 -14.19
N TRP A 48 1.81 -2.80 -13.05
CA TRP A 48 1.37 -4.03 -12.41
C TRP A 48 0.42 -4.84 -13.30
N ILE A 49 -0.55 -4.20 -13.93
CA ILE A 49 -1.47 -4.87 -14.86
C ILE A 49 -0.72 -5.48 -16.04
N ALA A 50 0.24 -4.73 -16.60
CA ALA A 50 0.97 -5.15 -17.80
C ALA A 50 2.01 -6.24 -17.54
N ILE A 51 2.61 -6.28 -16.36
CA ILE A 51 3.72 -7.18 -16.05
C ILE A 51 3.39 -8.10 -14.87
N GLY A 52 2.86 -7.59 -13.78
CA GLY A 52 2.59 -8.36 -12.57
C GLY A 52 1.55 -9.46 -12.79
N ILE A 53 0.41 -9.12 -13.39
CA ILE A 53 -0.66 -10.10 -13.65
C ILE A 53 -0.19 -11.22 -14.60
N PRO A 54 0.47 -10.95 -15.74
CA PRO A 54 1.05 -12.00 -16.56
C PRO A 54 2.09 -12.87 -15.83
N LEU A 55 2.94 -12.27 -15.01
CA LEU A 55 3.90 -13.03 -14.20
C LEU A 55 3.20 -13.93 -13.19
N ASP A 56 2.17 -13.44 -12.50
CA ASP A 56 1.32 -14.27 -11.64
C ASP A 56 0.73 -15.45 -12.41
N ALA A 57 0.17 -15.22 -13.58
CA ALA A 57 -0.42 -16.27 -14.41
C ALA A 57 0.60 -17.32 -14.90
N ILE A 58 1.84 -16.92 -15.17
CA ILE A 58 2.91 -17.80 -15.66
C ILE A 58 3.52 -18.62 -14.51
N PHE A 59 3.76 -17.98 -13.35
CA PHE A 59 4.61 -18.57 -12.31
C PHE A 59 3.81 -19.15 -11.13
N LEU A 60 2.64 -18.60 -10.80
CA LEU A 60 1.84 -18.93 -9.62
C LEU A 60 1.31 -20.34 -9.80
N ASN A 61 1.28 -21.27 -10.07
CA ASN A 61 0.80 -22.63 -10.21
C ASN A 61 1.68 -23.47 -11.15
N ASN A 62 2.85 -22.97 -11.49
CA ASN A 62 3.76 -23.69 -12.36
C ASN A 62 4.63 -24.65 -11.52
N PRO A 63 4.54 -25.98 -11.72
CA PRO A 63 5.30 -26.95 -10.95
C PRO A 63 6.82 -26.83 -11.14
N ALA A 64 7.28 -26.15 -12.20
CA ALA A 64 8.70 -25.86 -12.42
C ALA A 64 9.24 -24.78 -11.46
N PHE A 65 8.35 -24.00 -10.83
CA PHE A 65 8.69 -22.89 -9.95
C PHE A 65 7.95 -22.97 -8.60
N PRO A 66 8.09 -24.05 -7.81
CA PRO A 66 7.27 -24.32 -6.63
C PRO A 66 7.43 -23.28 -5.51
N ASN A 67 8.50 -22.49 -5.54
CA ASN A 67 8.83 -21.49 -4.52
C ASN A 67 8.44 -20.06 -4.91
N VAL A 68 7.80 -19.84 -6.06
CA VAL A 68 7.33 -18.51 -6.47
C VAL A 68 5.98 -18.26 -5.83
N THR A 69 5.89 -17.19 -5.06
CA THR A 69 4.65 -16.73 -4.41
C THR A 69 4.24 -15.38 -4.98
N HIS A 70 2.97 -15.03 -4.80
CA HIS A 70 2.43 -13.72 -5.20
C HIS A 70 3.25 -12.56 -4.62
N GLU A 71 3.68 -12.66 -3.35
CA GLU A 71 4.48 -11.64 -2.69
C GLU A 71 5.82 -11.42 -3.38
N ARG A 72 6.46 -12.48 -3.88
CA ARG A 72 7.72 -12.37 -4.63
C ARG A 72 7.52 -11.68 -5.97
N ILE A 73 6.41 -11.95 -6.64
CA ILE A 73 6.06 -11.26 -7.90
C ILE A 73 5.74 -9.79 -7.62
N CYS A 74 5.08 -9.46 -6.51
CA CYS A 74 4.84 -8.08 -6.09
C CYS A 74 6.12 -7.27 -5.89
N MET A 75 7.26 -7.91 -5.58
CA MET A 75 8.55 -7.20 -5.50
C MET A 75 8.98 -6.53 -6.80
N PHE A 76 8.50 -6.97 -7.96
CA PHE A 76 8.78 -6.29 -9.24
C PHE A 76 8.13 -4.92 -9.37
N ILE A 77 7.12 -4.62 -8.55
CA ILE A 77 6.51 -3.27 -8.49
C ILE A 77 7.43 -2.26 -7.80
N VAL A 78 8.25 -2.69 -6.86
CA VAL A 78 9.09 -1.81 -6.04
C VAL A 78 9.96 -0.85 -6.86
N PRO A 79 10.70 -1.30 -7.88
CA PRO A 79 11.49 -0.39 -8.71
C PRO A 79 10.63 0.69 -9.40
N ALA A 80 9.47 0.31 -9.93
CA ALA A 80 8.56 1.26 -10.57
C ALA A 80 8.02 2.30 -9.57
N ALA A 81 7.63 1.86 -8.38
CA ALA A 81 7.17 2.74 -7.31
C ALA A 81 8.27 3.69 -6.83
N VAL A 82 9.51 3.21 -6.67
CA VAL A 82 10.67 4.06 -6.31
C VAL A 82 10.97 5.11 -7.38
N LEU A 83 10.87 4.75 -8.67
CA LEU A 83 11.04 5.70 -9.77
C LEU A 83 9.95 6.78 -9.75
N VAL A 84 8.69 6.40 -9.47
CA VAL A 84 7.60 7.36 -9.30
C VAL A 84 7.84 8.27 -8.09
N TYR A 85 8.31 7.74 -6.97
CA TYR A 85 8.73 8.54 -5.82
C TYR A 85 9.79 9.57 -6.22
N ARG A 86 10.82 9.16 -6.95
CA ARG A 86 11.88 10.05 -7.43
C ARG A 86 11.36 11.13 -8.37
N TYR A 87 10.42 10.80 -9.24
CA TYR A 87 9.77 11.75 -10.13
C TYR A 87 8.92 12.77 -9.36
N LEU A 88 8.17 12.33 -8.37
CA LEU A 88 7.27 13.19 -7.59
C LEU A 88 8.02 14.07 -6.59
N PHE A 89 9.12 13.58 -6.03
CA PHE A 89 9.90 14.24 -4.99
C PHE A 89 11.35 14.41 -5.42
N PRO A 90 11.64 15.24 -6.45
CA PRO A 90 12.99 15.39 -7.02
C PRO A 90 14.01 15.98 -6.05
N GLN A 91 13.56 16.62 -4.97
CA GLN A 91 14.41 17.16 -3.91
C GLN A 91 15.02 16.06 -3.02
N LEU A 92 14.49 14.84 -3.04
CA LEU A 92 15.04 13.75 -2.25
C LEU A 92 16.23 13.10 -2.97
N SER A 93 17.23 12.69 -2.22
CA SER A 93 18.26 11.77 -2.74
C SER A 93 17.61 10.41 -3.09
N PHE A 94 18.28 9.63 -3.94
CA PHE A 94 17.77 8.30 -4.28
C PHE A 94 17.60 7.41 -3.04
N ALA A 95 18.56 7.43 -2.12
CA ALA A 95 18.51 6.71 -0.87
C ALA A 95 17.29 7.11 -0.01
N ASN A 96 17.00 8.41 0.08
CA ASN A 96 15.84 8.90 0.81
C ASN A 96 14.52 8.51 0.14
N CYS A 97 14.48 8.44 -1.19
CA CYS A 97 13.30 7.92 -1.91
C CYS A 97 13.03 6.45 -1.57
N VAL A 98 14.07 5.62 -1.62
CA VAL A 98 13.99 4.19 -1.27
C VAL A 98 13.56 4.02 0.18
N PHE A 99 14.21 4.73 1.10
CA PHE A 99 13.87 4.67 2.52
C PHE A 99 12.41 5.10 2.78
N SER A 100 11.97 6.21 2.19
CA SER A 100 10.61 6.73 2.36
C SER A 100 9.56 5.77 1.80
N TYR A 101 9.85 5.15 0.65
CA TYR A 101 8.98 4.14 0.07
C TYR A 101 8.81 2.96 1.05
N PHE A 102 9.91 2.36 1.50
CA PHE A 102 9.85 1.23 2.43
C PHE A 102 9.24 1.59 3.79
N MET A 103 9.44 2.81 4.27
CA MET A 103 8.79 3.27 5.50
C MET A 103 7.26 3.30 5.35
N VAL A 104 6.75 3.83 4.25
CA VAL A 104 5.31 3.86 3.97
C VAL A 104 4.78 2.44 3.80
N ASP A 105 5.47 1.61 3.04
CA ASP A 105 5.11 0.22 2.79
C ASP A 105 5.04 -0.61 4.08
N ASN A 106 6.03 -0.50 4.95
CA ASN A 106 6.01 -1.15 6.27
C ASN A 106 4.84 -0.69 7.15
N CYS A 107 4.50 0.61 7.12
CA CYS A 107 3.32 1.10 7.83
C CYS A 107 2.03 0.48 7.29
N LEU A 108 1.92 0.30 5.97
CA LEU A 108 0.78 -0.36 5.34
C LEU A 108 0.69 -1.83 5.73
N ILE A 109 1.81 -2.55 5.67
CA ILE A 109 1.87 -3.97 6.08
C ILE A 109 1.42 -4.14 7.52
N LEU A 110 1.93 -3.33 8.43
CA LEU A 110 1.51 -3.38 9.84
C LEU A 110 0.01 -3.11 10.00
N LEU A 111 -0.53 -2.13 9.28
CA LEU A 111 -1.96 -1.81 9.32
C LEU A 111 -2.82 -2.99 8.82
N ILE A 112 -2.38 -3.66 7.75
CA ILE A 112 -3.04 -4.86 7.22
C ILE A 112 -3.04 -5.99 8.25
N LEU A 113 -1.87 -6.28 8.83
CA LEU A 113 -1.72 -7.34 9.83
C LEU A 113 -2.60 -7.07 11.06
N PHE A 114 -2.57 -5.86 11.60
CA PHE A 114 -3.44 -5.50 12.73
C PHE A 114 -4.92 -5.59 12.38
N SER A 115 -5.32 -5.13 11.19
CA SER A 115 -6.71 -5.20 10.75
C SER A 115 -7.17 -6.64 10.64
N ARG A 116 -6.34 -7.51 10.09
CA ARG A 116 -6.64 -8.95 9.95
C ARG A 116 -6.77 -9.63 11.30
N THR A 117 -5.76 -9.49 12.15
CA THR A 117 -5.76 -10.13 13.50
C THR A 117 -6.96 -9.67 14.34
N LEU A 118 -7.27 -8.36 14.32
CA LEU A 118 -8.40 -7.84 15.07
C LEU A 118 -9.74 -8.35 14.50
N SER A 119 -9.83 -8.48 13.18
CA SER A 119 -11.02 -9.03 12.52
C SER A 119 -11.22 -10.51 12.85
N GLU A 120 -10.14 -11.29 12.91
CA GLU A 120 -10.17 -12.70 13.33
C GLU A 120 -10.73 -12.80 14.77
N ILE A 121 -10.20 -12.01 15.71
CA ILE A 121 -10.68 -11.99 17.12
C ILE A 121 -12.17 -11.60 17.20
N ILE A 122 -12.60 -10.59 16.42
CA ILE A 122 -14.01 -10.16 16.43
C ILE A 122 -14.93 -11.26 15.88
N CYS A 123 -14.53 -11.92 14.80
CA CYS A 123 -15.32 -13.00 14.19
C CYS A 123 -15.37 -14.27 15.05
N ASP A 124 -14.37 -14.52 15.87
CA ASP A 124 -14.38 -15.62 16.84
C ASP A 124 -15.42 -15.40 17.95
N VAL A 125 -15.69 -14.14 18.30
CA VAL A 125 -16.67 -13.78 19.33
C VAL A 125 -18.07 -13.58 18.75
N PHE A 126 -18.16 -13.04 17.54
CA PHE A 126 -19.42 -12.72 16.88
C PHE A 126 -19.52 -13.42 15.52
N PRO A 127 -20.64 -14.09 15.20
CA PRO A 127 -20.83 -14.81 13.93
C PRO A 127 -21.06 -13.81 12.77
N LEU A 128 -20.05 -12.99 12.46
CA LEU A 128 -20.10 -11.98 11.41
C LEU A 128 -19.28 -12.43 10.20
N SER A 129 -19.58 -11.82 9.05
CA SER A 129 -18.78 -12.04 7.84
C SER A 129 -17.38 -11.46 8.00
N MET A 130 -16.35 -12.30 7.94
CA MET A 130 -14.94 -11.92 8.07
C MET A 130 -14.57 -10.75 7.12
N ASN A 131 -15.04 -10.78 5.88
CA ASN A 131 -14.76 -9.74 4.90
C ASN A 131 -15.34 -8.38 5.29
N LEU A 132 -16.57 -8.37 5.82
CA LEU A 132 -17.23 -7.14 6.27
C LEU A 132 -16.52 -6.55 7.48
N VAL A 133 -16.20 -7.39 8.48
CA VAL A 133 -15.47 -6.98 9.68
C VAL A 133 -14.11 -6.42 9.32
N MET A 134 -13.37 -7.10 8.43
CA MET A 134 -12.07 -6.65 7.98
C MET A 134 -12.10 -5.27 7.31
N VAL A 135 -13.10 -4.99 6.46
CA VAL A 135 -13.26 -3.65 5.85
C VAL A 135 -13.53 -2.58 6.91
N ILE A 136 -14.44 -2.84 7.86
CA ILE A 136 -14.78 -1.88 8.91
C ILE A 136 -13.58 -1.62 9.81
N VAL A 137 -12.93 -2.67 10.30
CA VAL A 137 -11.74 -2.58 11.16
C VAL A 137 -10.61 -1.83 10.46
N TYR A 138 -10.38 -2.16 9.17
CA TYR A 138 -9.39 -1.46 8.38
C TYR A 138 -9.68 0.05 8.25
N LEU A 139 -10.90 0.44 7.97
CA LEU A 139 -11.29 1.85 7.87
C LEU A 139 -11.10 2.58 9.19
N VAL A 140 -11.51 1.97 10.30
CA VAL A 140 -11.36 2.55 11.65
C VAL A 140 -9.88 2.70 12.02
N LEU A 141 -9.06 1.65 11.82
CA LEU A 141 -7.63 1.71 12.11
C LEU A 141 -6.89 2.69 11.20
N SER A 142 -7.26 2.75 9.92
CA SER A 142 -6.68 3.72 8.98
C SER A 142 -6.99 5.16 9.39
N ALA A 143 -8.24 5.45 9.80
CA ALA A 143 -8.62 6.76 10.29
C ALA A 143 -7.87 7.13 11.58
N ALA A 144 -7.80 6.22 12.54
CA ALA A 144 -7.04 6.42 13.79
C ALA A 144 -5.55 6.66 13.51
N PHE A 145 -4.95 5.85 12.64
CA PHE A 145 -3.55 6.01 12.25
C PHE A 145 -3.30 7.36 11.55
N LEU A 146 -4.19 7.78 10.64
CA LEU A 146 -4.06 9.08 9.98
C LEU A 146 -4.10 10.24 10.96
N ILE A 147 -4.96 10.18 11.96
CA ILE A 147 -5.05 11.20 13.01
C ILE A 147 -3.73 11.25 13.79
N ILE A 148 -3.24 10.12 14.29
CA ILE A 148 -1.99 10.03 15.03
C ILE A 148 -0.81 10.48 14.19
N TYR A 149 -0.74 10.01 12.93
CA TYR A 149 0.30 10.35 11.97
C TYR A 149 0.34 11.86 11.70
N ARG A 150 -0.81 12.47 11.42
CA ARG A 150 -0.89 13.90 11.14
C ARG A 150 -0.56 14.77 12.36
N LEU A 151 -0.99 14.38 13.55
CA LEU A 151 -0.83 15.15 14.77
C LEU A 151 0.59 15.06 15.37
N ARG A 152 1.23 13.90 15.29
CA ARG A 152 2.50 13.63 15.97
C ARG A 152 3.62 13.18 15.08
N LEU A 153 3.45 12.08 14.34
CA LEU A 153 4.52 11.43 13.57
C LEU A 153 5.03 12.25 12.39
N CYS A 154 4.17 12.95 11.68
CA CYS A 154 4.55 13.72 10.49
C CYS A 154 5.62 14.78 10.79
N ARG A 155 5.61 15.40 11.96
CA ARG A 155 6.62 16.39 12.38
C ARG A 155 7.97 15.72 12.67
N TYR A 156 7.96 14.60 13.39
CA TYR A 156 9.19 13.86 13.72
C TYR A 156 9.86 13.29 12.47
N VAL A 157 9.06 12.66 11.60
CA VAL A 157 9.59 12.05 10.38
C VAL A 157 10.16 13.13 9.43
N ARG A 158 9.48 14.27 9.27
CA ARG A 158 10.04 15.39 8.48
C ARG A 158 11.33 15.92 9.06
N GLY A 159 11.43 16.05 10.37
CA GLY A 159 12.65 16.49 11.05
C GLY A 159 13.82 15.52 10.82
N ALA A 160 13.58 14.23 10.92
CA ALA A 160 14.59 13.19 10.72
C ALA A 160 15.06 13.05 9.26
N LEU A 161 14.21 13.42 8.28
CA LEU A 161 14.52 13.32 6.85
C LEU A 161 15.10 14.63 6.28
N ALA A 162 15.04 15.72 7.03
CA ALA A 162 15.59 17.04 6.64
C ALA A 162 17.03 17.27 7.12
N GLY A 163 17.54 16.45 8.04
CA GLY A 163 18.94 16.43 8.50
C GLY A 163 19.78 15.48 7.70
#